data_61e97c9cf3b16d880f7b72fd75b71f7f
#
_entry.id   61e97c9cf3b16d880f7b72fd75b71f7f
#
_cell.length_a   1.000
_cell.length_b   1.000
_cell.length_c   1.000
_cell.angle_alpha   90.00
_cell.angle_beta   90.00
_cell.angle_gamma   90.00
#
_symmetry.space_group_name_H-M   'P 1'
#
loop_
_entity.id
_entity.type
_entity.pdbx_description
1 polymer ?
#
loop_
_entity_poly.entity_id
_entity_poly.type
_entity_poly.pdbx_seq_one_letter_code
_entity_poly.pdbx_strand_id
1 'polypeptide(L)'
;MSMRPQPWPEPSEEIAAAVRAMYPGRKVPLPVAIRDQLGELFADEVFDAAFAARGKPGWSPGRLALVTVLQMAENLTDRQAVEAVREKISWKYALGMTLSDPGFDASVLSEFRARLVTHGLEEQVLDTLLTRLSELGLVKARGKQRTDSTHVVSAVRDLNRLELAGESVRAVLEVLAVAAPEWLTTAIDVPDWAQRYGARVDSWRLPTSQTKRTQLAQTYGSDALALLCAVYAPKAPEWLGELPAVEVLRRMLVQNYSIRTDTHGREVITRREADTDGLPPGKLRISSPYDTDTRWAAKGEDLAWNGYKVHLSETCHTPDPDTAHTPEDADTAQHDAPARPSPEEVPNLITNVATTDATVPDVAMTESIHRMLEGRGLLPGQHFLDSGYPSAELMTRSRTELGIELITPLLGDQSPQARAGAGFDRTSFTIDFDHQQATCPQGHTSSSWNPVRQRGTDTIVISFPKTTCGPCPVREQCTTSRTRRRQLTVHPRDVHAAQHAARAAQDTKPWQATYALRAGVEGTIHQAVAVCDIRHARYRGLRKVHLQQVFSAVALNLIRLHAYWNDQPMDRARTSHLARLELASAA
;
A
#
# COMPACT_ATOMS: atom_id res chain seq x y z
N MET A 1 -13.71 -21.68 -17.49
CA MET A 1 -13.67 -21.06 -18.83
C MET A 1 -12.32 -21.35 -19.46
N SER A 2 -12.29 -21.60 -20.75
CA SER A 2 -11.05 -21.75 -21.51
C SER A 2 -10.79 -20.49 -22.32
N MET A 3 -9.55 -20.30 -22.70
CA MET A 3 -9.13 -19.23 -23.58
C MET A 3 -8.30 -19.82 -24.73
N ARG A 4 -8.50 -19.26 -25.91
CA ARG A 4 -7.60 -19.42 -27.05
C ARG A 4 -7.19 -18.00 -27.43
N PRO A 5 -5.92 -17.63 -27.26
CA PRO A 5 -5.45 -16.30 -27.61
C PRO A 5 -5.80 -15.96 -29.06
N GLN A 6 -6.33 -14.78 -29.24
CA GLN A 6 -6.65 -14.23 -30.56
C GLN A 6 -6.39 -12.73 -30.55
N PRO A 7 -5.84 -12.16 -31.64
CA PRO A 7 -5.72 -10.72 -31.77
C PRO A 7 -7.07 -10.03 -31.59
N TRP A 8 -7.07 -8.86 -30.98
CA TRP A 8 -8.31 -8.10 -30.83
C TRP A 8 -8.88 -7.72 -32.20
N PRO A 9 -10.19 -7.90 -32.40
CA PRO A 9 -10.84 -7.47 -33.63
C PRO A 9 -10.61 -5.96 -33.86
N GLU A 10 -10.47 -5.57 -35.13
CA GLU A 10 -10.53 -4.17 -35.48
C GLU A 10 -11.93 -3.60 -35.17
N PRO A 11 -12.03 -2.28 -34.81
CA PRO A 11 -13.32 -1.64 -34.63
C PRO A 11 -14.17 -1.80 -35.92
N SER A 12 -15.45 -2.19 -35.75
CA SER A 12 -16.33 -2.29 -36.92
C SER A 12 -16.42 -0.95 -37.66
N GLU A 13 -16.54 -0.96 -38.99
CA GLU A 13 -16.59 0.26 -39.81
C GLU A 13 -17.71 1.21 -39.36
N GLU A 14 -18.85 0.67 -38.94
CA GLU A 14 -19.97 1.44 -38.41
C GLU A 14 -19.55 2.23 -37.14
N ILE A 15 -18.89 1.59 -36.19
CA ILE A 15 -18.41 2.23 -34.96
C ILE A 15 -17.28 3.20 -35.26
N ALA A 16 -16.34 2.82 -36.13
CA ALA A 16 -15.25 3.70 -36.53
C ALA A 16 -15.75 4.97 -37.23
N ALA A 17 -16.75 4.86 -38.13
CA ALA A 17 -17.39 5.99 -38.77
C ALA A 17 -18.12 6.88 -37.75
N ALA A 18 -18.85 6.29 -36.80
CA ALA A 18 -19.52 7.04 -35.74
C ALA A 18 -18.52 7.81 -34.86
N VAL A 19 -17.40 7.19 -34.45
CA VAL A 19 -16.36 7.85 -33.68
C VAL A 19 -15.74 9.02 -34.45
N ARG A 20 -15.41 8.84 -35.75
CA ARG A 20 -14.89 9.92 -36.57
C ARG A 20 -15.88 11.09 -36.71
N ALA A 21 -17.17 10.79 -36.83
CA ALA A 21 -18.21 11.83 -36.95
C ALA A 21 -18.43 12.57 -35.60
N MET A 22 -18.39 11.88 -34.49
CA MET A 22 -18.63 12.46 -33.16
C MET A 22 -17.43 13.26 -32.62
N TYR A 23 -16.21 12.89 -33.01
CA TYR A 23 -14.97 13.50 -32.54
C TYR A 23 -14.09 13.97 -33.71
N PRO A 24 -14.51 15.00 -34.42
CA PRO A 24 -13.71 15.55 -35.52
C PRO A 24 -12.47 16.26 -34.95
N GLY A 25 -11.29 15.70 -35.20
CA GLY A 25 -10.02 16.23 -34.72
C GLY A 25 -9.35 15.39 -33.65
N ARG A 26 -8.30 15.95 -32.96
CA ARG A 26 -7.43 15.20 -32.04
C ARG A 26 -8.04 14.91 -30.65
N LYS A 27 -9.12 15.57 -30.25
CA LYS A 27 -9.71 15.44 -28.89
C LYS A 27 -10.70 14.27 -28.80
N VAL A 28 -10.19 13.07 -28.96
CA VAL A 28 -11.00 11.85 -28.79
C VAL A 28 -11.08 11.42 -27.30
N PRO A 29 -12.13 10.66 -26.89
CA PRO A 29 -12.22 10.11 -25.53
C PRO A 29 -11.08 9.14 -25.20
N LEU A 30 -10.77 9.00 -23.91
CA LEU A 30 -9.71 8.11 -23.42
C LEU A 30 -9.73 6.69 -24.03
N PRO A 31 -10.88 5.96 -24.11
CA PRO A 31 -10.87 4.61 -24.69
C PRO A 31 -10.44 4.60 -26.16
N VAL A 32 -10.86 5.58 -26.94
CA VAL A 32 -10.49 5.73 -28.36
C VAL A 32 -9.00 6.01 -28.48
N ALA A 33 -8.48 6.97 -27.70
CA ALA A 33 -7.06 7.30 -27.70
C ALA A 33 -6.17 6.10 -27.32
N ILE A 34 -6.59 5.29 -26.34
CA ILE A 34 -5.86 4.06 -25.98
C ILE A 34 -5.74 3.13 -27.19
N ARG A 35 -6.84 2.86 -27.89
CA ARG A 35 -6.84 1.97 -29.06
C ARG A 35 -5.96 2.52 -30.18
N ASP A 36 -6.07 3.82 -30.46
CA ASP A 36 -5.35 4.46 -31.57
C ASP A 36 -3.84 4.57 -31.31
N GLN A 37 -3.43 4.84 -30.06
CA GLN A 37 -2.02 5.08 -29.71
C GLN A 37 -1.28 3.81 -29.27
N LEU A 38 -1.97 2.88 -28.61
CA LEU A 38 -1.36 1.68 -28.01
C LEU A 38 -1.80 0.37 -28.69
N GLY A 39 -2.83 0.40 -29.55
CA GLY A 39 -3.32 -0.80 -30.22
C GLY A 39 -3.92 -1.82 -29.25
N GLU A 40 -3.50 -3.07 -29.41
CA GLU A 40 -3.81 -4.17 -28.48
C GLU A 40 -2.87 -4.11 -27.28
N LEU A 41 -3.23 -3.25 -26.28
CA LEU A 41 -2.37 -3.04 -25.12
C LEU A 41 -2.17 -4.31 -24.28
N PHE A 42 -3.23 -5.10 -24.11
CA PHE A 42 -3.21 -6.33 -23.31
C PHE A 42 -3.54 -7.55 -24.18
N ALA A 43 -2.53 -8.17 -24.74
CA ALA A 43 -2.72 -9.42 -25.50
C ALA A 43 -3.21 -10.55 -24.60
N ASP A 44 -4.04 -11.46 -25.12
CA ASP A 44 -4.59 -12.58 -24.35
C ASP A 44 -3.49 -13.50 -23.79
N GLU A 45 -2.38 -13.67 -24.51
CA GLU A 45 -1.24 -14.51 -24.14
C GLU A 45 -0.64 -14.12 -22.78
N VAL A 46 -0.72 -12.84 -22.43
CA VAL A 46 -0.24 -12.33 -21.14
C VAL A 46 -0.93 -12.99 -19.93
N PHE A 47 -2.11 -13.56 -20.16
CA PHE A 47 -2.95 -14.19 -19.14
C PHE A 47 -3.06 -15.71 -19.26
N ASP A 48 -2.30 -16.34 -20.15
CA ASP A 48 -2.39 -17.79 -20.42
C ASP A 48 -2.37 -18.65 -19.15
N ALA A 49 -1.53 -18.31 -18.18
CA ALA A 49 -1.41 -19.05 -16.93
C ALA A 49 -2.71 -19.11 -16.11
N ALA A 50 -3.65 -18.19 -16.32
CA ALA A 50 -4.91 -18.14 -15.58
C ALA A 50 -6.07 -18.86 -16.27
N PHE A 51 -5.87 -19.39 -17.49
CA PHE A 51 -6.95 -19.97 -18.29
C PHE A 51 -6.58 -21.34 -18.84
N ALA A 52 -7.54 -22.26 -18.86
CA ALA A 52 -7.34 -23.57 -19.47
C ALA A 52 -7.40 -23.46 -21.01
N ALA A 53 -6.57 -24.23 -21.71
CA ALA A 53 -6.59 -24.30 -23.19
C ALA A 53 -7.84 -24.99 -23.78
N ARG A 54 -8.57 -25.76 -22.97
CA ARG A 54 -9.76 -26.54 -23.38
C ARG A 54 -10.95 -26.21 -22.48
N GLY A 55 -12.15 -26.18 -23.07
CA GLY A 55 -13.42 -25.95 -22.39
C GLY A 55 -14.29 -24.94 -23.11
N LYS A 56 -15.35 -24.42 -22.43
CA LYS A 56 -16.21 -23.38 -23.00
C LYS A 56 -15.42 -22.08 -23.13
N PRO A 57 -15.32 -21.49 -24.32
CA PRO A 57 -14.63 -20.21 -24.53
C PRO A 57 -15.20 -19.13 -23.62
N GLY A 58 -14.32 -18.38 -22.96
CA GLY A 58 -14.65 -17.18 -22.21
C GLY A 58 -14.44 -15.90 -23.03
N TRP A 59 -14.69 -14.78 -22.42
CA TRP A 59 -14.29 -13.47 -22.94
C TRP A 59 -12.76 -13.36 -22.95
N SER A 60 -12.23 -12.59 -23.89
CA SER A 60 -10.81 -12.25 -23.98
C SER A 60 -10.33 -11.61 -22.66
N PRO A 61 -9.36 -12.20 -21.95
CA PRO A 61 -8.84 -11.62 -20.71
C PRO A 61 -8.15 -10.28 -20.93
N GLY A 62 -7.51 -10.06 -22.08
CA GLY A 62 -6.92 -8.78 -22.43
C GLY A 62 -7.96 -7.69 -22.55
N ARG A 63 -9.11 -7.96 -23.20
CA ARG A 63 -10.23 -7.01 -23.24
C ARG A 63 -10.87 -6.79 -21.86
N LEU A 64 -10.98 -7.83 -21.02
CA LEU A 64 -11.44 -7.68 -19.62
C LEU A 64 -10.48 -6.85 -18.78
N ALA A 65 -9.18 -6.94 -19.03
CA ALA A 65 -8.19 -6.08 -18.40
C ALA A 65 -8.42 -4.61 -18.78
N LEU A 66 -8.61 -4.30 -20.07
CA LEU A 66 -8.93 -2.94 -20.51
C LEU A 66 -10.26 -2.44 -19.92
N VAL A 67 -11.31 -3.27 -19.90
CA VAL A 67 -12.58 -2.91 -19.25
C VAL A 67 -12.37 -2.56 -17.78
N THR A 68 -11.55 -3.35 -17.05
CA THR A 68 -11.27 -3.09 -15.64
C THR A 68 -10.46 -1.79 -15.45
N VAL A 69 -9.51 -1.50 -16.33
CA VAL A 69 -8.76 -0.22 -16.32
C VAL A 69 -9.71 0.96 -16.56
N LEU A 70 -10.57 0.88 -17.57
CA LEU A 70 -11.56 1.93 -17.85
C LEU A 70 -12.58 2.09 -16.72
N GLN A 71 -12.95 0.98 -16.07
CA GLN A 71 -13.77 0.97 -14.85
C GLN A 71 -13.13 1.79 -13.73
N MET A 72 -11.81 1.65 -13.50
CA MET A 72 -11.10 2.45 -12.50
C MET A 72 -10.98 3.92 -12.94
N ALA A 73 -10.71 4.18 -14.20
CA ALA A 73 -10.59 5.53 -14.75
C ALA A 73 -11.88 6.36 -14.62
N GLU A 74 -13.04 5.71 -14.70
CA GLU A 74 -14.34 6.36 -14.57
C GLU A 74 -14.99 6.11 -13.19
N ASN A 75 -14.32 5.43 -12.28
CA ASN A 75 -14.78 5.06 -10.93
C ASN A 75 -16.13 4.31 -10.92
N LEU A 76 -16.33 3.37 -11.83
CA LEU A 76 -17.56 2.62 -12.01
C LEU A 76 -17.63 1.37 -11.12
N THR A 77 -18.83 0.93 -10.77
CA THR A 77 -19.11 -0.41 -10.25
C THR A 77 -19.02 -1.46 -11.37
N ASP A 78 -18.97 -2.75 -11.04
CA ASP A 78 -18.95 -3.83 -12.05
C ASP A 78 -20.17 -3.77 -12.98
N ARG A 79 -21.36 -3.48 -12.44
CA ARG A 79 -22.60 -3.33 -13.23
C ARG A 79 -22.53 -2.15 -14.17
N GLN A 80 -22.10 -0.99 -13.67
CA GLN A 80 -21.96 0.21 -14.51
C GLN A 80 -20.89 0.02 -15.61
N ALA A 81 -19.80 -0.71 -15.30
CA ALA A 81 -18.79 -1.01 -16.31
C ALA A 81 -19.35 -1.88 -17.45
N VAL A 82 -20.16 -2.88 -17.12
CA VAL A 82 -20.83 -3.72 -18.13
C VAL A 82 -21.87 -2.92 -18.92
N GLU A 83 -22.60 -2.02 -18.30
CA GLU A 83 -23.50 -1.07 -19.01
C GLU A 83 -22.69 -0.17 -19.94
N ALA A 84 -21.55 0.35 -19.51
CA ALA A 84 -20.66 1.14 -20.35
C ALA A 84 -20.14 0.35 -21.57
N VAL A 85 -19.82 -0.94 -21.42
CA VAL A 85 -19.49 -1.83 -22.54
C VAL A 85 -20.64 -1.95 -23.54
N ARG A 86 -21.89 -2.00 -23.07
CA ARG A 86 -23.08 -2.11 -23.94
C ARG A 86 -23.43 -0.82 -24.66
N GLU A 87 -23.28 0.32 -24.00
CA GLU A 87 -23.88 1.58 -24.43
C GLU A 87 -22.89 2.57 -25.01
N LYS A 88 -21.62 2.59 -24.51
CA LYS A 88 -20.63 3.58 -24.93
C LYS A 88 -19.94 3.18 -26.22
N ILE A 89 -20.18 3.93 -27.28
CA ILE A 89 -19.53 3.74 -28.60
C ILE A 89 -17.99 3.78 -28.45
N SER A 90 -17.46 4.68 -27.61
CA SER A 90 -16.01 4.78 -27.36
C SER A 90 -15.42 3.51 -26.72
N TRP A 91 -16.15 2.84 -25.84
CA TRP A 91 -15.74 1.56 -25.27
C TRP A 91 -15.83 0.43 -26.28
N LYS A 92 -16.92 0.39 -27.10
CA LYS A 92 -17.04 -0.60 -28.18
C LYS A 92 -15.91 -0.45 -29.20
N TYR A 93 -15.55 0.79 -29.54
CA TYR A 93 -14.39 1.08 -30.39
C TYR A 93 -13.10 0.49 -29.80
N ALA A 94 -12.79 0.82 -28.55
CA ALA A 94 -11.57 0.36 -27.90
C ALA A 94 -11.46 -1.18 -27.80
N LEU A 95 -12.61 -1.86 -27.61
CA LEU A 95 -12.70 -3.30 -27.46
C LEU A 95 -12.87 -4.06 -28.78
N GLY A 96 -12.95 -3.38 -29.94
CA GLY A 96 -13.20 -4.03 -31.22
C GLY A 96 -14.56 -4.74 -31.29
N MET A 97 -15.60 -4.17 -30.67
CA MET A 97 -16.94 -4.75 -30.62
C MET A 97 -17.81 -4.21 -31.75
N THR A 98 -18.86 -4.96 -32.10
CA THR A 98 -19.92 -4.47 -33.00
C THR A 98 -20.94 -3.65 -32.19
N LEU A 99 -21.76 -2.85 -32.91
CA LEU A 99 -22.79 -2.03 -32.26
C LEU A 99 -23.82 -2.89 -31.51
N SER A 100 -24.20 -4.03 -32.07
CA SER A 100 -25.18 -4.96 -31.52
C SER A 100 -24.64 -5.94 -30.49
N ASP A 101 -23.33 -5.94 -30.19
CA ASP A 101 -22.74 -6.83 -29.20
C ASP A 101 -23.31 -6.51 -27.80
N PRO A 102 -23.96 -7.50 -27.14
CA PRO A 102 -24.62 -7.29 -25.86
C PRO A 102 -23.64 -7.21 -24.67
N GLY A 103 -22.34 -7.46 -24.88
CA GLY A 103 -21.35 -7.54 -23.80
C GLY A 103 -21.47 -8.82 -22.99
N PHE A 104 -21.29 -8.72 -21.68
CA PHE A 104 -21.22 -9.84 -20.75
C PHE A 104 -21.89 -9.52 -19.41
N ASP A 105 -22.04 -10.51 -18.53
CA ASP A 105 -22.57 -10.34 -17.17
C ASP A 105 -21.49 -9.80 -16.21
N ALA A 106 -21.90 -9.00 -15.25
CA ALA A 106 -20.98 -8.38 -14.28
C ALA A 106 -20.15 -9.38 -13.44
N SER A 107 -20.66 -10.62 -13.27
CA SER A 107 -19.91 -11.70 -12.61
C SER A 107 -18.61 -12.05 -13.31
N VAL A 108 -18.53 -11.85 -14.64
CA VAL A 108 -17.32 -12.13 -15.45
C VAL A 108 -16.14 -11.29 -14.97
N LEU A 109 -16.35 -10.01 -14.61
CA LEU A 109 -15.29 -9.16 -14.05
C LEU A 109 -14.80 -9.68 -12.69
N SER A 110 -15.73 -10.14 -11.85
CA SER A 110 -15.37 -10.73 -10.55
C SER A 110 -14.59 -12.03 -10.71
N GLU A 111 -15.00 -12.90 -11.63
CA GLU A 111 -14.29 -14.15 -11.95
C GLU A 111 -12.92 -13.87 -12.55
N PHE A 112 -12.80 -12.91 -13.46
CA PHE A 112 -11.53 -12.50 -14.06
C PHE A 112 -10.53 -12.07 -12.98
N ARG A 113 -10.91 -11.14 -12.10
CA ARG A 113 -10.07 -10.69 -10.99
C ARG A 113 -9.70 -11.82 -10.03
N ALA A 114 -10.63 -12.72 -9.73
CA ALA A 114 -10.35 -13.89 -8.89
C ALA A 114 -9.30 -14.81 -9.51
N ARG A 115 -9.33 -14.98 -10.84
CA ARG A 115 -8.34 -15.78 -11.58
C ARG A 115 -6.96 -15.12 -11.53
N LEU A 116 -6.85 -13.81 -11.79
CA LEU A 116 -5.58 -13.10 -11.69
C LEU A 116 -4.95 -13.30 -10.31
N VAL A 117 -5.73 -13.13 -9.24
CA VAL A 117 -5.25 -13.33 -7.86
C VAL A 117 -4.85 -14.80 -7.62
N THR A 118 -5.64 -15.77 -8.09
CA THR A 118 -5.33 -17.18 -7.88
C THR A 118 -4.01 -17.60 -8.53
N HIS A 119 -3.71 -17.02 -9.70
CA HIS A 119 -2.52 -17.37 -10.49
C HIS A 119 -1.33 -16.41 -10.29
N GLY A 120 -1.40 -15.43 -9.37
CA GLY A 120 -0.28 -14.51 -9.08
C GLY A 120 -0.01 -13.52 -10.20
N LEU A 121 -1.05 -13.08 -10.92
CA LEU A 121 -0.95 -12.17 -12.06
C LEU A 121 -1.40 -10.74 -11.72
N GLU A 122 -1.34 -10.34 -10.45
CA GLU A 122 -1.80 -9.02 -10.01
C GLU A 122 -1.02 -7.87 -10.66
N GLU A 123 0.29 -8.05 -10.86
CA GLU A 123 1.19 -7.03 -11.42
C GLU A 123 1.15 -6.97 -12.96
N GLN A 124 0.63 -8.01 -13.60
CA GLN A 124 0.76 -8.24 -15.05
C GLN A 124 0.28 -7.07 -15.90
N VAL A 125 -0.81 -6.41 -15.48
CA VAL A 125 -1.40 -5.29 -16.23
C VAL A 125 -0.51 -4.05 -16.19
N LEU A 126 0.11 -3.78 -15.04
CA LEU A 126 1.07 -2.67 -14.90
C LEU A 126 2.37 -2.99 -15.65
N ASP A 127 2.88 -4.19 -15.51
CA ASP A 127 4.12 -4.64 -16.17
C ASP A 127 4.00 -4.56 -17.69
N THR A 128 2.87 -4.99 -18.26
CA THR A 128 2.58 -4.89 -19.70
C THR A 128 2.56 -3.42 -20.16
N LEU A 129 1.87 -2.54 -19.43
CA LEU A 129 1.86 -1.12 -19.76
C LEU A 129 3.27 -0.52 -19.68
N LEU A 130 4.01 -0.78 -18.61
CA LEU A 130 5.35 -0.23 -18.41
C LEU A 130 6.34 -0.71 -19.48
N THR A 131 6.24 -1.96 -19.92
CA THR A 131 7.02 -2.49 -21.04
C THR A 131 6.74 -1.68 -22.29
N ARG A 132 5.45 -1.46 -22.61
CA ARG A 132 5.07 -0.66 -23.79
C ARG A 132 5.56 0.78 -23.69
N LEU A 133 5.48 1.39 -22.51
CA LEU A 133 5.96 2.76 -22.26
C LEU A 133 7.50 2.88 -22.35
N SER A 134 8.21 1.83 -21.97
CA SER A 134 9.67 1.75 -22.12
C SER A 134 10.06 1.65 -23.59
N GLU A 135 9.35 0.86 -24.39
CA GLU A 135 9.54 0.78 -25.85
C GLU A 135 9.33 2.14 -26.53
N LEU A 136 8.34 2.92 -26.05
CA LEU A 136 8.06 4.26 -26.52
C LEU A 136 9.02 5.34 -25.97
N GLY A 137 9.96 4.95 -25.09
CA GLY A 137 10.92 5.87 -24.50
C GLY A 137 10.36 6.81 -23.43
N LEU A 138 9.12 6.58 -22.96
CA LEU A 138 8.43 7.40 -21.97
C LEU A 138 8.84 7.05 -20.52
N VAL A 139 9.35 5.85 -20.31
CA VAL A 139 9.88 5.39 -19.01
C VAL A 139 11.26 4.77 -19.24
N LYS A 140 12.21 5.07 -18.37
CA LYS A 140 13.59 4.57 -18.48
C LYS A 140 14.20 4.27 -17.11
N ALA A 141 15.14 3.31 -17.07
CA ALA A 141 15.96 3.04 -15.90
C ALA A 141 16.89 4.23 -15.55
N ARG A 142 17.37 4.23 -14.32
CA ARG A 142 18.34 5.22 -13.78
C ARG A 142 17.88 6.67 -13.78
N GLY A 143 16.61 6.94 -14.11
CA GLY A 143 16.00 8.25 -13.92
C GLY A 143 15.74 8.57 -12.45
N LYS A 144 15.10 9.71 -12.20
CA LYS A 144 14.61 10.11 -10.89
C LYS A 144 13.24 9.47 -10.67
N GLN A 145 13.01 8.94 -9.47
CA GLN A 145 11.68 8.47 -9.04
C GLN A 145 11.36 8.97 -7.64
N ARG A 146 10.08 9.03 -7.29
CA ARG A 146 9.60 9.40 -5.98
C ARG A 146 8.52 8.44 -5.52
N THR A 147 8.48 8.15 -4.21
CA THR A 147 7.49 7.26 -3.62
C THR A 147 6.88 7.90 -2.38
N ASP A 148 5.57 7.70 -2.23
CA ASP A 148 4.84 8.02 -1.01
C ASP A 148 3.73 7.01 -0.77
N SER A 149 3.18 7.02 0.46
CA SER A 149 2.12 6.10 0.88
C SER A 149 0.85 6.84 1.29
N THR A 150 -0.28 6.15 1.13
CA THR A 150 -1.54 6.60 1.71
C THR A 150 -2.30 5.45 2.32
N HIS A 151 -3.19 5.76 3.27
CA HIS A 151 -4.08 4.79 3.88
C HIS A 151 -5.15 4.31 2.89
N VAL A 152 -5.63 3.08 3.11
CA VAL A 152 -6.74 2.48 2.37
C VAL A 152 -7.71 1.88 3.38
N VAL A 153 -8.90 2.46 3.49
CA VAL A 153 -9.98 1.97 4.36
C VAL A 153 -10.54 0.67 3.77
N SER A 154 -10.71 -0.34 4.60
CA SER A 154 -11.21 -1.64 4.17
C SER A 154 -12.66 -1.60 3.68
N ALA A 155 -13.04 -2.55 2.82
CA ALA A 155 -14.43 -2.72 2.35
C ALA A 155 -15.37 -3.32 3.42
N VAL A 156 -14.83 -3.71 4.57
CA VAL A 156 -15.64 -4.26 5.67
C VAL A 156 -15.89 -3.18 6.73
N ARG A 157 -17.05 -3.30 7.39
CA ARG A 157 -17.40 -2.43 8.49
C ARG A 157 -16.38 -2.53 9.62
N ASP A 158 -16.04 -1.42 10.23
CA ASP A 158 -15.23 -1.39 11.44
C ASP A 158 -16.03 -1.96 12.63
N LEU A 159 -15.43 -2.90 13.34
CA LEU A 159 -16.06 -3.64 14.43
C LEU A 159 -15.35 -3.35 15.74
N ASN A 160 -16.10 -2.93 16.76
CA ASN A 160 -15.57 -2.94 18.11
C ASN A 160 -15.34 -4.39 18.60
N ARG A 161 -14.60 -4.57 19.69
CA ARG A 161 -14.23 -5.92 20.18
C ARG A 161 -15.43 -6.82 20.51
N LEU A 162 -16.56 -6.24 20.94
CA LEU A 162 -17.75 -7.01 21.25
C LEU A 162 -18.48 -7.45 19.97
N GLU A 163 -18.62 -6.54 19.00
CA GLU A 163 -19.13 -6.85 17.67
C GLU A 163 -18.26 -7.90 16.95
N LEU A 164 -16.93 -7.76 17.04
CA LEU A 164 -16.00 -8.74 16.45
C LEU A 164 -16.23 -10.14 17.00
N ALA A 165 -16.43 -10.27 18.31
CA ALA A 165 -16.68 -11.57 18.93
C ALA A 165 -18.01 -12.18 18.43
N GLY A 166 -19.09 -11.44 18.50
CA GLY A 166 -20.40 -11.91 18.04
C GLY A 166 -20.46 -12.20 16.53
N GLU A 167 -19.88 -11.31 15.71
CA GLU A 167 -19.80 -11.51 14.24
C GLU A 167 -18.90 -12.69 13.85
N SER A 168 -17.86 -13.00 14.64
CA SER A 168 -17.02 -14.17 14.38
C SER A 168 -17.78 -15.48 14.64
N VAL A 169 -18.57 -15.55 15.71
CA VAL A 169 -19.46 -16.70 15.96
C VAL A 169 -20.49 -16.81 14.83
N ARG A 170 -21.16 -15.70 14.49
CA ARG A 170 -22.15 -15.65 13.43
C ARG A 170 -21.58 -16.12 12.10
N ALA A 171 -20.40 -15.66 11.72
CA ALA A 171 -19.77 -16.03 10.44
C ALA A 171 -19.50 -17.54 10.33
N VAL A 172 -19.10 -18.19 11.43
CA VAL A 172 -18.92 -19.65 11.45
C VAL A 172 -20.25 -20.39 11.35
N LEU A 173 -21.27 -19.93 12.08
CA LEU A 173 -22.61 -20.52 12.02
C LEU A 173 -23.20 -20.48 10.61
N GLU A 174 -23.07 -19.35 9.90
CA GLU A 174 -23.49 -19.20 8.50
C GLU A 174 -22.77 -20.20 7.56
N VAL A 175 -21.46 -20.37 7.75
CA VAL A 175 -20.68 -21.33 6.95
C VAL A 175 -21.10 -22.76 7.26
N LEU A 176 -21.25 -23.12 8.54
CA LEU A 176 -21.66 -24.46 8.97
C LEU A 176 -23.11 -24.79 8.57
N ALA A 177 -24.00 -23.81 8.60
CA ALA A 177 -25.40 -23.98 8.18
C ALA A 177 -25.51 -24.35 6.67
N VAL A 178 -24.55 -23.90 5.86
CA VAL A 178 -24.48 -24.25 4.43
C VAL A 178 -23.72 -25.55 4.20
N ALA A 179 -22.57 -25.72 4.87
CA ALA A 179 -21.65 -26.82 4.59
C ALA A 179 -22.03 -28.13 5.32
N ALA A 180 -22.60 -28.05 6.53
CA ALA A 180 -22.92 -29.21 7.37
C ALA A 180 -24.22 -29.00 8.18
N PRO A 181 -25.38 -28.74 7.56
CA PRO A 181 -26.61 -28.38 8.25
C PRO A 181 -27.08 -29.47 9.24
N GLU A 182 -27.02 -30.74 8.86
CA GLU A 182 -27.43 -31.87 9.71
C GLU A 182 -26.54 -31.98 10.96
N TRP A 183 -25.23 -31.85 10.81
CA TRP A 183 -24.31 -31.85 11.94
C TRP A 183 -24.58 -30.66 12.85
N LEU A 184 -24.78 -29.47 12.30
CA LEU A 184 -25.03 -28.26 13.09
C LEU A 184 -26.28 -28.37 13.97
N THR A 185 -27.37 -28.94 13.44
CA THR A 185 -28.61 -29.16 14.19
C THR A 185 -28.47 -30.16 15.34
N THR A 186 -27.48 -31.04 15.30
CA THR A 186 -27.17 -31.95 16.41
C THR A 186 -26.18 -31.34 17.42
N ALA A 187 -25.36 -30.39 16.97
CA ALA A 187 -24.29 -29.80 17.77
C ALA A 187 -24.75 -28.63 18.66
N ILE A 188 -25.78 -27.88 18.24
CA ILE A 188 -26.31 -26.70 18.94
C ILE A 188 -27.83 -26.68 19.00
N ASP A 189 -28.39 -25.95 19.96
CA ASP A 189 -29.81 -25.57 19.97
C ASP A 189 -30.04 -24.42 18.96
N VAL A 190 -30.44 -24.78 17.74
CA VAL A 190 -30.57 -23.84 16.62
C VAL A 190 -31.54 -22.68 16.96
N PRO A 191 -32.74 -22.87 17.55
CA PRO A 191 -33.62 -21.77 17.93
C PRO A 191 -32.94 -20.76 18.88
N ASP A 192 -32.28 -21.21 19.92
CA ASP A 192 -31.58 -20.37 20.89
C ASP A 192 -30.43 -19.60 20.27
N TRP A 193 -29.63 -20.28 19.45
CA TRP A 193 -28.49 -19.64 18.77
C TRP A 193 -28.96 -18.68 17.66
N ALA A 194 -30.03 -18.99 16.94
CA ALA A 194 -30.59 -18.10 15.92
C ALA A 194 -31.14 -16.79 16.54
N GLN A 195 -31.65 -16.82 17.78
CA GLN A 195 -32.04 -15.62 18.49
C GLN A 195 -30.85 -14.67 18.73
N ARG A 196 -29.66 -15.21 19.02
CA ARG A 196 -28.43 -14.42 19.26
C ARG A 196 -27.69 -14.03 17.96
N TYR A 197 -27.65 -14.92 16.98
CA TYR A 197 -26.75 -14.80 15.81
C TYR A 197 -27.46 -14.77 14.46
N GLY A 198 -28.76 -14.93 14.39
CA GLY A 198 -29.53 -14.90 13.13
C GLY A 198 -29.50 -13.53 12.44
N ALA A 199 -29.35 -12.46 13.21
CA ALA A 199 -29.15 -11.12 12.69
C ALA A 199 -27.69 -10.66 12.90
N ARG A 200 -27.26 -9.63 12.13
CA ARG A 200 -25.95 -9.00 12.33
C ARG A 200 -25.82 -8.42 13.73
N VAL A 201 -24.62 -8.54 14.30
CA VAL A 201 -24.26 -7.91 15.57
C VAL A 201 -23.85 -6.47 15.29
N ASP A 202 -24.79 -5.54 15.49
CA ASP A 202 -24.62 -4.12 15.24
C ASP A 202 -24.53 -3.34 16.56
N SER A 203 -23.68 -2.30 16.62
CA SER A 203 -23.44 -1.50 17.83
C SER A 203 -24.71 -0.90 18.42
N TRP A 204 -25.68 -0.52 17.59
CA TRP A 204 -26.95 0.05 18.02
C TRP A 204 -27.90 -0.98 18.68
N ARG A 205 -27.66 -2.29 18.46
CA ARG A 205 -28.37 -3.40 19.12
C ARG A 205 -27.72 -3.85 20.43
N LEU A 206 -26.47 -3.40 20.67
CA LEU A 206 -25.74 -3.79 21.87
C LEU A 206 -26.29 -3.06 23.10
N PRO A 207 -26.29 -3.71 24.27
CA PRO A 207 -26.73 -3.07 25.51
C PRO A 207 -25.94 -1.79 25.80
N THR A 208 -26.56 -0.77 26.36
CA THR A 208 -25.90 0.46 26.82
C THR A 208 -25.20 0.27 28.16
N SER A 209 -25.76 -0.60 29.05
CA SER A 209 -25.19 -0.90 30.36
C SER A 209 -23.86 -1.68 30.25
N GLN A 210 -22.82 -1.22 30.92
CA GLN A 210 -21.52 -1.88 30.95
C GLN A 210 -21.61 -3.31 31.50
N THR A 211 -22.39 -3.53 32.56
CA THR A 211 -22.62 -4.87 33.13
C THR A 211 -23.22 -5.83 32.11
N LYS A 212 -24.26 -5.39 31.38
CA LYS A 212 -24.90 -6.21 30.33
C LYS A 212 -23.93 -6.46 29.16
N ARG A 213 -23.08 -5.48 28.80
CA ARG A 213 -22.03 -5.66 27.78
C ARG A 213 -21.01 -6.69 28.21
N THR A 214 -20.60 -6.69 29.48
CA THR A 214 -19.67 -7.68 30.02
C THR A 214 -20.28 -9.08 30.01
N GLN A 215 -21.56 -9.21 30.40
CA GLN A 215 -22.28 -10.48 30.33
C GLN A 215 -22.39 -10.99 28.88
N LEU A 216 -22.75 -10.11 27.95
CA LEU A 216 -22.85 -10.46 26.53
C LEU A 216 -21.49 -10.87 25.96
N ALA A 217 -20.40 -10.17 26.33
CA ALA A 217 -19.04 -10.57 25.94
C ALA A 217 -18.70 -11.96 26.44
N GLN A 218 -19.07 -12.28 27.69
CA GLN A 218 -18.86 -13.61 28.28
C GLN A 218 -19.69 -14.68 27.53
N THR A 219 -20.95 -14.39 27.19
CA THR A 219 -21.80 -15.27 26.36
C THR A 219 -21.14 -15.55 25.01
N TYR A 220 -20.70 -14.52 24.28
CA TYR A 220 -20.04 -14.71 22.99
C TYR A 220 -18.76 -15.54 23.07
N GLY A 221 -17.96 -15.34 24.15
CA GLY A 221 -16.78 -16.14 24.40
C GLY A 221 -17.10 -17.60 24.70
N SER A 222 -18.12 -17.85 25.54
CA SER A 222 -18.58 -19.20 25.89
C SER A 222 -19.15 -19.94 24.68
N ASP A 223 -19.97 -19.27 23.89
CA ASP A 223 -20.55 -19.83 22.65
C ASP A 223 -19.43 -20.15 21.64
N ALA A 224 -18.45 -19.24 21.48
CA ALA A 224 -17.29 -19.48 20.61
C ALA A 224 -16.48 -20.72 21.05
N LEU A 225 -16.24 -20.86 22.35
CA LEU A 225 -15.54 -22.02 22.90
C LEU A 225 -16.34 -23.31 22.73
N ALA A 226 -17.64 -23.28 23.05
CA ALA A 226 -18.54 -24.43 22.88
C ALA A 226 -18.59 -24.90 21.43
N LEU A 227 -18.71 -23.96 20.46
CA LEU A 227 -18.73 -24.28 19.04
C LEU A 227 -17.40 -24.88 18.57
N LEU A 228 -16.26 -24.34 19.00
CA LEU A 228 -14.96 -24.92 18.71
C LEU A 228 -14.80 -26.32 19.32
N CYS A 229 -15.20 -26.52 20.58
CA CYS A 229 -15.20 -27.84 21.20
C CYS A 229 -16.06 -28.85 20.43
N ALA A 230 -17.22 -28.42 19.92
CA ALA A 230 -18.07 -29.27 19.10
C ALA A 230 -17.41 -29.62 17.75
N VAL A 231 -16.81 -28.65 17.06
CA VAL A 231 -16.10 -28.85 15.77
C VAL A 231 -14.93 -29.80 15.90
N TYR A 232 -14.17 -29.73 17.00
CA TYR A 232 -13.01 -30.58 17.24
C TYR A 232 -13.33 -31.85 18.07
N ALA A 233 -14.62 -32.14 18.31
CA ALA A 233 -15.00 -33.36 19.03
C ALA A 233 -14.72 -34.61 18.17
N PRO A 234 -14.34 -35.76 18.79
CA PRO A 234 -13.99 -36.99 18.05
C PRO A 234 -15.05 -37.53 17.09
N LYS A 235 -16.32 -37.14 17.30
CA LYS A 235 -17.46 -37.53 16.44
C LYS A 235 -17.79 -36.52 15.36
N ALA A 236 -17.16 -35.36 15.33
CA ALA A 236 -17.35 -34.35 14.32
C ALA A 236 -16.58 -34.73 13.03
N PRO A 237 -17.08 -34.38 11.86
CA PRO A 237 -16.31 -34.52 10.61
C PRO A 237 -15.00 -33.71 10.68
N GLU A 238 -13.86 -34.35 10.44
CA GLU A 238 -12.52 -33.73 10.59
C GLU A 238 -12.36 -32.45 9.75
N TRP A 239 -12.91 -32.44 8.54
CA TRP A 239 -12.82 -31.29 7.63
C TRP A 239 -13.48 -29.99 8.16
N LEU A 240 -14.37 -30.07 9.16
CA LEU A 240 -14.97 -28.89 9.76
C LEU A 240 -13.91 -27.99 10.41
N GLY A 241 -12.87 -28.57 11.00
CA GLY A 241 -11.75 -27.85 11.60
C GLY A 241 -10.89 -27.09 10.59
N GLU A 242 -10.93 -27.49 9.31
CA GLU A 242 -10.16 -26.88 8.21
C GLU A 242 -10.89 -25.68 7.58
N LEU A 243 -12.14 -25.42 7.95
CA LEU A 243 -12.91 -24.29 7.42
C LEU A 243 -12.26 -22.96 7.82
N PRO A 244 -11.98 -22.06 6.88
CA PRO A 244 -11.36 -20.76 7.18
C PRO A 244 -12.09 -19.95 8.26
N ALA A 245 -13.43 -20.02 8.31
CA ALA A 245 -14.23 -19.34 9.32
C ALA A 245 -13.96 -19.89 10.73
N VAL A 246 -13.74 -21.20 10.88
CA VAL A 246 -13.41 -21.86 12.16
C VAL A 246 -12.05 -21.40 12.66
N GLU A 247 -11.05 -21.33 11.77
CA GLU A 247 -9.73 -20.79 12.12
C GLU A 247 -9.81 -19.32 12.55
N VAL A 248 -10.63 -18.51 11.89
CA VAL A 248 -10.86 -17.11 12.29
C VAL A 248 -11.51 -17.03 13.67
N LEU A 249 -12.49 -17.88 13.97
CA LEU A 249 -13.12 -17.95 15.30
C LEU A 249 -12.08 -18.33 16.37
N ARG A 250 -11.25 -19.33 16.10
CA ARG A 250 -10.17 -19.77 16.99
C ARG A 250 -9.19 -18.62 17.29
N ARG A 251 -8.76 -17.89 16.26
CA ARG A 251 -7.89 -16.73 16.41
C ARG A 251 -8.57 -15.61 17.20
N MET A 252 -9.84 -15.30 16.90
CA MET A 252 -10.62 -14.31 17.65
C MET A 252 -10.69 -14.67 19.12
N LEU A 253 -10.99 -15.91 19.44
CA LEU A 253 -11.10 -16.39 20.82
C LEU A 253 -9.78 -16.24 21.58
N VAL A 254 -8.68 -16.75 21.03
CA VAL A 254 -7.34 -16.66 21.66
C VAL A 254 -6.89 -15.21 21.84
N GLN A 255 -7.20 -14.34 20.89
CA GLN A 255 -6.79 -12.93 20.92
C GLN A 255 -7.59 -12.08 21.90
N ASN A 256 -8.84 -12.42 22.15
CA ASN A 256 -9.77 -11.56 22.90
C ASN A 256 -10.21 -12.14 24.24
N TYR A 257 -9.97 -13.43 24.50
CA TYR A 257 -10.44 -14.11 25.69
C TYR A 257 -9.35 -14.87 26.42
N SER A 258 -9.56 -15.09 27.73
CA SER A 258 -8.75 -15.96 28.59
C SER A 258 -9.68 -16.83 29.45
N ILE A 259 -9.21 -18.01 29.83
CA ILE A 259 -9.90 -18.86 30.78
C ILE A 259 -9.37 -18.51 32.17
N ARG A 260 -10.28 -18.28 33.12
CA ARG A 260 -9.95 -17.99 34.53
C ARG A 260 -10.77 -18.91 35.44
N THR A 261 -10.24 -19.18 36.61
CA THR A 261 -11.00 -19.89 37.63
C THR A 261 -11.80 -18.88 38.47
N ASP A 262 -13.11 -19.09 38.59
CA ASP A 262 -13.98 -18.27 39.44
C ASP A 262 -13.78 -18.57 40.94
N THR A 263 -14.48 -17.81 41.79
CA THR A 263 -14.42 -17.98 43.24
C THR A 263 -14.96 -19.34 43.74
N HIS A 264 -15.62 -20.08 42.85
CA HIS A 264 -16.14 -21.42 43.13
C HIS A 264 -15.31 -22.55 42.52
N GLY A 265 -14.10 -22.23 42.01
CA GLY A 265 -13.19 -23.21 41.41
C GLY A 265 -13.59 -23.64 39.98
N ARG A 266 -14.55 -22.99 39.33
CA ARG A 266 -15.00 -23.31 37.96
C ARG A 266 -14.26 -22.50 36.92
N GLU A 267 -13.88 -23.14 35.83
CA GLU A 267 -13.31 -22.43 34.67
C GLU A 267 -14.39 -21.59 33.99
N VAL A 268 -14.11 -20.29 33.86
CA VAL A 268 -14.97 -19.34 33.16
C VAL A 268 -14.16 -18.60 32.11
N ILE A 269 -14.76 -18.42 30.93
CA ILE A 269 -14.15 -17.63 29.88
C ILE A 269 -14.43 -16.15 30.16
N THR A 270 -13.38 -15.34 30.09
CA THR A 270 -13.49 -13.89 30.33
C THR A 270 -12.77 -13.13 29.23
N ARG A 271 -13.28 -11.93 28.92
CA ARG A 271 -12.61 -11.05 27.98
C ARG A 271 -11.24 -10.61 28.53
N ARG A 272 -10.19 -10.65 27.68
CA ARG A 272 -8.86 -10.14 28.04
C ARG A 272 -8.91 -8.65 28.32
N GLU A 273 -8.31 -8.24 29.41
CA GLU A 273 -8.03 -6.85 29.72
C GLU A 273 -6.59 -6.50 29.35
N ALA A 274 -6.40 -5.31 28.72
CA ALA A 274 -5.09 -4.93 28.19
C ALA A 274 -4.01 -4.87 29.28
N ASP A 275 -4.37 -4.36 30.47
CA ASP A 275 -3.44 -4.08 31.55
C ASP A 275 -3.04 -5.33 32.35
N THR A 276 -3.91 -6.33 32.41
CA THR A 276 -3.69 -7.56 33.23
C THR A 276 -3.32 -8.78 32.39
N ASP A 277 -3.98 -8.96 31.24
CA ASP A 277 -3.78 -10.17 30.41
C ASP A 277 -2.86 -9.88 29.20
N GLY A 278 -2.62 -8.62 28.90
CA GLY A 278 -2.03 -8.18 27.66
C GLY A 278 -2.91 -8.45 26.44
N LEU A 279 -2.64 -7.74 25.36
CA LEU A 279 -3.23 -7.98 24.04
C LEU A 279 -2.14 -8.35 23.04
N PRO A 280 -2.43 -9.20 22.05
CA PRO A 280 -1.47 -9.48 20.99
C PRO A 280 -1.01 -8.19 20.28
N PRO A 281 0.19 -8.16 19.72
CA PRO A 281 0.66 -7.03 18.90
C PRO A 281 -0.33 -6.66 17.82
N GLY A 282 -0.49 -5.36 17.54
CA GLY A 282 -1.48 -4.83 16.57
C GLY A 282 -1.44 -5.52 15.20
N LYS A 283 -0.24 -5.81 14.70
CA LYS A 283 -0.01 -6.52 13.43
C LYS A 283 -0.61 -7.94 13.37
N LEU A 284 -0.86 -8.58 14.51
CA LEU A 284 -1.45 -9.92 14.59
C LEU A 284 -2.95 -9.90 14.84
N ARG A 285 -3.50 -8.78 15.35
CA ARG A 285 -4.91 -8.69 15.72
C ARG A 285 -5.79 -8.64 14.49
N ILE A 286 -6.76 -9.54 14.42
CA ILE A 286 -7.83 -9.47 13.42
C ILE A 286 -8.83 -8.40 13.84
N SER A 287 -9.37 -7.67 12.87
CA SER A 287 -10.35 -6.60 13.09
C SER A 287 -11.73 -6.95 12.51
N SER A 288 -11.80 -7.95 11.64
CA SER A 288 -13.06 -8.43 11.05
C SER A 288 -12.96 -9.92 10.70
N PRO A 289 -14.02 -10.71 10.88
CA PRO A 289 -14.06 -12.09 10.40
C PRO A 289 -14.24 -12.17 8.86
N TYR A 290 -14.65 -11.08 8.23
CA TYR A 290 -14.95 -11.01 6.79
C TYR A 290 -13.77 -10.56 5.94
N ASP A 291 -12.72 -10.01 6.57
CA ASP A 291 -11.46 -9.63 5.95
C ASP A 291 -10.34 -9.74 6.98
N THR A 292 -9.65 -10.86 6.97
CA THR A 292 -8.62 -11.21 7.98
C THR A 292 -7.28 -10.51 7.75
N ASP A 293 -7.12 -9.83 6.61
CA ASP A 293 -5.88 -9.12 6.25
C ASP A 293 -5.89 -7.67 6.72
N THR A 294 -7.08 -7.12 7.03
CA THR A 294 -7.19 -5.74 7.53
C THR A 294 -6.58 -5.60 8.91
N ARG A 295 -5.96 -4.43 9.16
CA ARG A 295 -5.39 -4.07 10.46
C ARG A 295 -5.79 -2.65 10.82
N TRP A 296 -5.94 -2.43 12.11
CA TRP A 296 -6.12 -1.09 12.65
C TRP A 296 -4.77 -0.38 12.77
N ALA A 297 -4.70 0.84 12.29
CA ALA A 297 -3.55 1.71 12.40
C ALA A 297 -3.97 3.16 12.68
N ALA A 298 -3.04 3.96 13.18
CA ALA A 298 -3.22 5.40 13.39
C ALA A 298 -1.96 6.15 12.93
N LYS A 299 -2.15 7.36 12.43
CA LYS A 299 -1.08 8.29 12.08
C LYS A 299 -1.36 9.62 12.79
N GLY A 300 -0.53 9.93 13.80
CA GLY A 300 -0.80 11.06 14.71
C GLY A 300 -2.05 10.79 15.57
N GLU A 301 -2.68 11.87 16.01
CA GLU A 301 -3.91 11.83 16.81
C GLU A 301 -5.18 11.91 15.95
N ASP A 302 -5.06 12.41 14.72
CA ASP A 302 -6.20 12.81 13.89
C ASP A 302 -6.67 11.73 12.90
N LEU A 303 -5.81 10.78 12.54
CA LEU A 303 -6.12 9.78 11.52
C LEU A 303 -5.99 8.35 12.07
N ALA A 304 -7.11 7.67 12.18
CA ALA A 304 -7.16 6.23 12.46
C ALA A 304 -8.01 5.52 11.40
N TRP A 305 -7.58 4.34 10.98
CA TRP A 305 -8.34 3.53 10.01
C TRP A 305 -8.13 2.04 10.24
N ASN A 306 -9.06 1.27 9.74
CA ASN A 306 -8.96 -0.18 9.64
C ASN A 306 -8.84 -0.57 8.18
N GLY A 307 -7.73 -1.20 7.79
CA GLY A 307 -7.53 -1.55 6.40
C GLY A 307 -6.08 -1.81 6.02
N TYR A 308 -5.64 -1.09 5.02
CA TYR A 308 -4.38 -1.31 4.29
C TYR A 308 -3.63 0.00 4.10
N LYS A 309 -2.46 -0.09 3.49
CA LYS A 309 -1.65 1.01 3.03
C LYS A 309 -1.20 0.73 1.60
N VAL A 310 -1.23 1.73 0.73
CA VAL A 310 -0.69 1.65 -0.63
C VAL A 310 0.48 2.61 -0.77
N HIS A 311 1.56 2.13 -1.40
CA HIS A 311 2.74 2.89 -1.78
C HIS A 311 2.74 3.03 -3.30
N LEU A 312 2.85 4.25 -3.80
CA LEU A 312 2.95 4.55 -5.22
C LEU A 312 4.33 5.12 -5.52
N SER A 313 5.03 4.52 -6.49
CA SER A 313 6.25 5.09 -7.04
C SER A 313 5.98 5.62 -8.43
N GLU A 314 6.52 6.79 -8.75
CA GLU A 314 6.39 7.39 -10.08
C GLU A 314 7.70 8.00 -10.55
N THR A 315 7.83 8.19 -11.87
CA THR A 315 8.93 8.94 -12.46
C THR A 315 8.89 10.40 -11.96
N CYS A 316 10.05 11.03 -11.91
CA CYS A 316 10.17 12.44 -11.57
C CYS A 316 10.99 13.13 -12.66
N HIS A 317 10.30 13.61 -13.70
CA HIS A 317 10.94 14.37 -14.75
C HIS A 317 11.19 15.80 -14.27
N THR A 318 12.41 16.26 -14.40
CA THR A 318 12.80 17.64 -14.16
C THR A 318 13.57 18.10 -15.37
N PRO A 319 13.36 19.33 -15.85
CA PRO A 319 14.22 19.92 -16.87
C PRO A 319 15.68 19.83 -16.38
N ASP A 320 16.55 19.32 -17.24
CA ASP A 320 17.99 19.36 -16.97
C ASP A 320 18.45 20.80 -17.27
N PRO A 321 18.93 21.55 -16.28
CA PRO A 321 19.37 22.92 -16.50
C PRO A 321 20.52 23.01 -17.52
N ASP A 322 21.27 21.92 -17.74
CA ASP A 322 22.37 21.88 -18.70
C ASP A 322 21.91 21.49 -20.13
N THR A 323 20.63 21.12 -20.34
CA THR A 323 20.04 20.80 -21.64
C THR A 323 19.10 21.89 -22.17
N ALA A 324 19.06 23.06 -21.56
CA ALA A 324 18.38 24.22 -22.12
C ALA A 324 19.12 24.63 -23.41
N HIS A 325 18.72 24.05 -24.53
CA HIS A 325 19.24 24.43 -25.83
C HIS A 325 18.97 25.92 -26.07
N THR A 326 20.05 26.66 -26.28
CA THR A 326 19.98 28.01 -26.84
C THR A 326 19.31 27.93 -28.21
N PRO A 327 18.51 28.92 -28.61
CA PRO A 327 17.72 28.90 -29.86
C PRO A 327 18.54 28.93 -31.17
N GLU A 328 19.86 28.74 -31.12
CA GLU A 328 20.73 28.94 -32.29
C GLU A 328 21.00 27.69 -33.14
N ASP A 329 20.55 26.47 -32.75
CA ASP A 329 20.86 25.23 -33.49
C ASP A 329 19.68 24.65 -34.30
N ALA A 330 18.72 25.47 -34.73
CA ALA A 330 17.50 25.01 -35.39
C ALA A 330 17.59 24.97 -36.95
N ASP A 331 18.75 24.83 -37.57
CA ASP A 331 18.82 24.89 -39.03
C ASP A 331 19.67 23.79 -39.71
N THR A 332 19.57 22.55 -39.28
CA THR A 332 19.98 21.40 -40.12
C THR A 332 19.52 20.06 -39.53
N ALA A 333 18.29 19.65 -39.73
CA ALA A 333 17.89 18.26 -39.63
C ALA A 333 16.82 17.86 -40.63
N GLN A 334 17.23 17.02 -41.57
CA GLN A 334 16.36 16.39 -42.57
C GLN A 334 15.25 15.56 -41.94
N HIS A 335 14.06 15.66 -42.59
CA HIS A 335 12.85 14.89 -42.31
C HIS A 335 13.09 13.38 -42.29
N ASP A 336 12.41 12.69 -41.35
CA ASP A 336 11.78 11.38 -41.35
C ASP A 336 12.03 10.52 -40.08
N ALA A 337 11.90 11.12 -38.90
CA ALA A 337 11.55 10.37 -37.68
C ALA A 337 10.65 11.25 -36.80
N PRO A 338 9.61 10.72 -36.13
CA PRO A 338 8.84 11.53 -35.20
C PRO A 338 9.76 12.11 -34.13
N ALA A 339 9.72 13.44 -33.99
CA ALA A 339 10.53 14.16 -33.02
C ALA A 339 10.33 13.54 -31.63
N ARG A 340 11.41 13.15 -30.94
CA ARG A 340 11.32 12.76 -29.53
C ARG A 340 10.83 13.95 -28.73
N PRO A 341 9.78 13.78 -27.89
CA PRO A 341 9.29 14.85 -27.04
C PRO A 341 10.41 15.39 -26.15
N SER A 342 10.37 16.69 -25.89
CA SER A 342 11.29 17.30 -24.93
C SER A 342 11.08 16.71 -23.53
N PRO A 343 12.09 16.59 -22.68
CA PRO A 343 11.96 16.07 -21.33
C PRO A 343 10.93 16.81 -20.45
N GLU A 344 10.61 18.04 -20.78
CA GLU A 344 9.63 18.90 -20.07
C GLU A 344 8.18 18.51 -20.36
N GLU A 345 7.93 17.75 -21.42
CA GLU A 345 6.58 17.40 -21.90
C GLU A 345 6.14 16.01 -21.44
N VAL A 346 7.07 15.14 -21.03
CA VAL A 346 6.73 13.75 -20.65
C VAL A 346 6.03 13.72 -19.29
N PRO A 347 4.83 13.07 -19.18
CA PRO A 347 4.15 12.97 -17.91
C PRO A 347 4.92 12.14 -16.88
N ASN A 348 4.79 12.49 -15.60
CA ASN A 348 5.22 11.58 -14.54
C ASN A 348 4.29 10.36 -14.51
N LEU A 349 4.86 9.16 -14.60
CA LEU A 349 4.13 7.90 -14.73
C LEU A 349 4.41 6.99 -13.53
N ILE A 350 3.35 6.35 -13.01
CA ILE A 350 3.45 5.39 -11.91
C ILE A 350 4.20 4.16 -12.41
N THR A 351 5.29 3.83 -11.74
CA THR A 351 6.21 2.73 -12.09
C THR A 351 6.09 1.54 -11.14
N ASN A 352 5.54 1.75 -9.94
CA ASN A 352 5.38 0.69 -8.96
C ASN A 352 4.19 0.95 -8.04
N VAL A 353 3.55 -0.14 -7.65
CA VAL A 353 2.47 -0.17 -6.64
C VAL A 353 2.83 -1.25 -5.63
N ALA A 354 2.81 -0.92 -4.34
CA ALA A 354 2.92 -1.92 -3.28
C ALA A 354 1.80 -1.71 -2.26
N THR A 355 1.12 -2.78 -1.89
CA THR A 355 0.04 -2.73 -0.90
C THR A 355 0.37 -3.61 0.29
N THR A 356 0.17 -3.09 1.49
CA THR A 356 0.43 -3.80 2.74
C THR A 356 -0.78 -3.70 3.67
N ASP A 357 -0.77 -4.48 4.74
CA ASP A 357 -1.66 -4.17 5.85
C ASP A 357 -1.28 -2.80 6.48
N ALA A 358 -2.23 -2.19 7.17
CA ALA A 358 -2.05 -0.83 7.68
C ALA A 358 -0.92 -0.67 8.71
N THR A 359 -0.45 -1.76 9.34
CA THR A 359 0.56 -1.71 10.42
C THR A 359 2.01 -1.78 9.92
N VAL A 360 2.22 -2.09 8.65
CA VAL A 360 3.58 -2.18 8.08
C VAL A 360 4.19 -0.78 8.02
N PRO A 361 5.34 -0.53 8.65
CA PRO A 361 5.99 0.77 8.60
C PRO A 361 6.64 0.99 7.22
N ASP A 362 6.67 2.25 6.77
CA ASP A 362 7.15 2.60 5.43
C ASP A 362 8.61 2.20 5.21
N VAL A 363 9.44 2.26 6.25
CA VAL A 363 10.84 1.84 6.20
C VAL A 363 11.02 0.36 5.79
N ALA A 364 10.07 -0.51 6.14
CA ALA A 364 10.10 -1.91 5.75
C ALA A 364 9.82 -2.13 4.25
N MET A 365 9.27 -1.13 3.57
CA MET A 365 8.90 -1.23 2.17
C MET A 365 9.98 -0.76 1.20
N THR A 366 10.96 0.02 1.64
CA THR A 366 11.99 0.60 0.77
C THR A 366 12.71 -0.45 -0.05
N GLU A 367 13.22 -1.51 0.59
CA GLU A 367 13.92 -2.59 -0.09
C GLU A 367 12.99 -3.39 -1.02
N SER A 368 11.76 -3.67 -0.59
CA SER A 368 10.77 -4.37 -1.41
C SER A 368 10.40 -3.57 -2.67
N ILE A 369 10.22 -2.26 -2.55
CA ILE A 369 9.95 -1.37 -3.68
C ILE A 369 11.14 -1.38 -4.66
N HIS A 370 12.38 -1.32 -4.17
CA HIS A 370 13.56 -1.38 -5.03
C HIS A 370 13.65 -2.72 -5.78
N ARG A 371 13.36 -3.86 -5.11
CA ARG A 371 13.32 -5.18 -5.78
C ARG A 371 12.23 -5.27 -6.84
N MET A 372 11.04 -4.71 -6.58
CA MET A 372 9.97 -4.66 -7.58
C MET A 372 10.37 -3.82 -8.79
N LEU A 373 10.99 -2.66 -8.57
CA LEU A 373 11.54 -1.81 -9.64
C LEU A 373 12.69 -2.49 -10.39
N GLU A 374 13.55 -3.24 -9.70
CA GLU A 374 14.61 -4.04 -10.31
C GLU A 374 14.05 -5.12 -11.22
N GLY A 375 13.04 -5.87 -10.76
CA GLY A 375 12.36 -6.89 -11.56
C GLY A 375 11.74 -6.33 -12.84
N ARG A 376 11.36 -5.04 -12.86
CA ARG A 376 10.86 -4.31 -14.03
C ARG A 376 11.96 -3.67 -14.89
N GLY A 377 13.22 -3.75 -14.47
CA GLY A 377 14.31 -3.03 -15.13
C GLY A 377 14.24 -1.51 -15.00
N LEU A 378 13.52 -1.01 -13.98
CA LEU A 378 13.23 0.41 -13.77
C LEU A 378 13.86 0.99 -12.48
N LEU A 379 14.98 0.42 -12.01
CA LEU A 379 15.70 0.97 -10.86
C LEU A 379 16.06 2.45 -11.10
N PRO A 380 15.72 3.36 -10.16
CA PRO A 380 16.10 4.76 -10.26
C PRO A 380 17.59 4.97 -9.97
N GLY A 381 18.16 6.05 -10.48
CA GLY A 381 19.47 6.57 -10.01
C GLY A 381 19.29 7.38 -8.73
N GLN A 382 18.21 8.18 -8.65
CA GLN A 382 17.81 8.94 -7.47
C GLN A 382 16.38 8.59 -7.07
N HIS A 383 16.16 8.33 -5.78
CA HIS A 383 14.84 7.99 -5.24
C HIS A 383 14.47 8.94 -4.09
N PHE A 384 13.40 9.72 -4.30
CA PHE A 384 12.89 10.69 -3.34
C PHE A 384 11.84 10.03 -2.43
N LEU A 385 12.08 10.06 -1.13
CA LEU A 385 11.24 9.42 -0.12
C LEU A 385 10.96 10.38 1.05
N ASP A 386 9.87 10.16 1.78
CA ASP A 386 9.64 10.88 3.02
C ASP A 386 10.48 10.32 4.17
N SER A 387 10.45 10.99 5.34
CA SER A 387 11.23 10.60 6.53
C SER A 387 10.79 9.26 7.15
N GLY A 388 9.70 8.67 6.72
CA GLY A 388 9.21 7.37 7.17
C GLY A 388 9.89 6.18 6.51
N TYR A 389 10.53 6.38 5.36
CA TYR A 389 11.14 5.31 4.57
C TYR A 389 12.62 5.03 4.86
N PRO A 390 13.49 5.99 5.26
CA PRO A 390 14.91 5.74 5.36
C PRO A 390 15.31 5.12 6.71
N SER A 391 16.40 4.36 6.65
CA SER A 391 17.35 4.18 7.75
C SER A 391 18.76 4.43 7.22
N ALA A 392 19.71 4.69 8.10
CA ALA A 392 21.09 4.91 7.69
C ALA A 392 21.68 3.69 6.95
N GLU A 393 21.31 2.48 7.39
CA GLU A 393 21.70 1.22 6.73
C GLU A 393 21.08 1.11 5.33
N LEU A 394 19.79 1.41 5.19
CA LEU A 394 19.12 1.37 3.88
C LEU A 394 19.74 2.35 2.90
N MET A 395 20.11 3.56 3.33
CA MET A 395 20.80 4.53 2.48
C MET A 395 22.14 3.99 1.97
N THR A 396 22.93 3.41 2.88
CA THR A 396 24.23 2.82 2.53
C THR A 396 24.05 1.64 1.58
N ARG A 397 23.17 0.70 1.91
CA ARG A 397 22.91 -0.49 1.08
C ARG A 397 22.33 -0.15 -0.29
N SER A 398 21.34 0.74 -0.37
CA SER A 398 20.76 1.15 -1.66
C SER A 398 21.82 1.75 -2.58
N ARG A 399 22.76 2.51 -2.02
CA ARG A 399 23.85 3.10 -2.79
C ARG A 399 24.89 2.06 -3.23
N THR A 400 25.31 1.17 -2.32
CA THR A 400 26.40 0.22 -2.59
C THR A 400 25.97 -0.99 -3.41
N GLU A 401 24.76 -1.52 -3.17
CA GLU A 401 24.27 -2.74 -3.81
C GLU A 401 23.49 -2.45 -5.10
N LEU A 402 22.69 -1.37 -5.14
CA LEU A 402 21.79 -1.06 -6.25
C LEU A 402 22.18 0.20 -7.03
N GLY A 403 23.15 0.97 -6.55
CA GLY A 403 23.53 2.26 -7.15
C GLY A 403 22.41 3.30 -7.09
N ILE A 404 21.55 3.26 -6.05
CA ILE A 404 20.45 4.20 -5.85
C ILE A 404 20.86 5.23 -4.80
N GLU A 405 20.79 6.50 -5.16
CA GLU A 405 20.91 7.60 -4.21
C GLU A 405 19.54 7.91 -3.59
N LEU A 406 19.39 7.69 -2.28
CA LEU A 406 18.17 8.06 -1.56
C LEU A 406 18.21 9.54 -1.17
N ILE A 407 17.27 10.31 -1.70
CA ILE A 407 17.06 11.72 -1.34
C ILE A 407 15.90 11.78 -0.35
N THR A 408 16.24 11.81 0.93
CA THR A 408 15.25 11.68 2.00
C THR A 408 15.77 12.27 3.30
N PRO A 409 14.94 12.95 4.12
CA PRO A 409 15.39 13.48 5.38
C PRO A 409 15.58 12.36 6.41
N LEU A 410 16.72 12.38 7.08
CA LEU A 410 16.97 11.55 8.25
C LEU A 410 16.58 12.30 9.51
N LEU A 411 15.76 11.68 10.35
CA LEU A 411 15.38 12.25 11.62
C LEU A 411 16.61 12.56 12.48
N GLY A 412 16.62 13.73 13.10
CA GLY A 412 17.63 14.15 14.05
C GLY A 412 17.69 13.26 15.30
N ASP A 413 18.62 13.51 16.17
CA ASP A 413 18.68 12.86 17.49
C ASP A 413 17.49 13.31 18.35
N GLN A 414 16.62 12.36 18.70
CA GLN A 414 15.42 12.59 19.53
C GLN A 414 15.68 12.32 21.01
N SER A 415 16.94 12.13 21.41
CA SER A 415 17.29 11.89 22.82
C SER A 415 16.93 13.07 23.73
N PRO A 416 16.69 12.83 25.02
CA PRO A 416 16.46 13.92 25.97
C PRO A 416 17.60 14.96 25.98
N GLN A 417 18.85 14.53 25.73
CA GLN A 417 20.01 15.41 25.66
C GLN A 417 19.97 16.32 24.44
N ALA A 418 19.56 15.80 23.29
CA ALA A 418 19.39 16.60 22.07
C ALA A 418 18.27 17.64 22.24
N ARG A 419 17.15 17.24 22.86
CA ARG A 419 16.04 18.18 23.14
C ARG A 419 16.41 19.27 24.15
N ALA A 420 17.29 18.93 25.11
CA ALA A 420 17.76 19.90 26.11
C ALA A 420 18.73 20.93 25.53
N GLY A 421 19.39 20.67 24.40
CA GLY A 421 20.32 21.61 23.74
C GLY A 421 21.56 21.98 24.56
N ALA A 422 21.90 21.22 25.60
CA ALA A 422 22.97 21.53 26.54
C ALA A 422 24.38 21.06 26.09
N GLY A 423 24.53 20.60 24.85
CA GLY A 423 25.82 20.15 24.30
C GLY A 423 26.28 18.77 24.79
N PHE A 424 25.34 17.90 25.18
CA PHE A 424 25.62 16.53 25.60
C PHE A 424 24.84 15.48 24.81
N ASP A 425 24.34 15.85 23.66
CA ASP A 425 23.75 14.94 22.69
C ASP A 425 24.85 14.07 22.04
N ARG A 426 24.42 13.14 21.16
CA ARG A 426 25.33 12.18 20.53
C ARG A 426 26.36 12.87 19.64
N THR A 427 26.00 13.96 18.99
CA THR A 427 26.87 14.70 18.05
C THR A 427 27.96 15.50 18.75
N SER A 428 27.79 15.79 20.06
CA SER A 428 28.77 16.48 20.88
C SER A 428 29.97 15.61 21.31
N PHE A 429 29.93 14.30 21.00
CA PHE A 429 31.00 13.37 21.32
C PHE A 429 31.85 13.11 20.07
N THR A 430 33.17 13.11 20.23
CA THR A 430 34.09 12.71 19.17
C THR A 430 34.23 11.19 19.15
N ILE A 431 33.91 10.56 18.01
CA ILE A 431 33.98 9.11 17.83
C ILE A 431 35.20 8.77 16.99
N ASP A 432 36.15 8.04 17.58
CA ASP A 432 37.35 7.55 16.91
C ASP A 432 37.21 6.04 16.63
N PHE A 433 36.94 5.72 15.37
CA PHE A 433 36.78 4.34 14.92
C PHE A 433 38.10 3.60 14.76
N ASP A 434 39.21 4.31 14.57
CA ASP A 434 40.54 3.70 14.40
C ASP A 434 41.08 3.20 15.75
N HIS A 435 40.93 4.03 16.78
CA HIS A 435 41.32 3.66 18.14
C HIS A 435 40.19 3.00 18.93
N GLN A 436 39.00 2.81 18.34
CA GLN A 436 37.81 2.26 18.98
C GLN A 436 37.47 2.97 20.30
N GLN A 437 37.44 4.29 20.26
CA GLN A 437 37.28 5.14 21.43
C GLN A 437 36.34 6.31 21.13
N ALA A 438 35.70 6.82 22.18
CA ALA A 438 34.96 8.08 22.11
C ALA A 438 35.41 9.04 23.21
N THR A 439 35.46 10.34 22.86
CA THR A 439 35.77 11.41 23.80
C THR A 439 34.51 12.24 24.09
N CYS A 440 34.18 12.45 25.36
CA CYS A 440 33.04 13.26 25.77
C CYS A 440 33.35 14.76 25.71
N PRO A 441 32.34 15.66 25.74
CA PRO A 441 32.56 17.12 25.74
C PRO A 441 33.42 17.65 26.89
N GLN A 442 33.61 16.86 27.98
CA GLN A 442 34.49 17.20 29.09
C GLN A 442 35.93 16.63 28.92
N GLY A 443 36.27 16.12 27.72
CA GLY A 443 37.61 15.63 27.40
C GLY A 443 37.93 14.22 27.93
N HIS A 444 36.97 13.50 28.50
CA HIS A 444 37.20 12.14 29.02
C HIS A 444 36.95 11.10 27.93
N THR A 445 37.77 10.03 27.94
CA THR A 445 37.67 8.92 26.98
C THR A 445 36.79 7.78 27.49
N SER A 446 36.20 7.05 26.55
CA SER A 446 35.41 5.86 26.82
C SER A 446 36.28 4.70 27.33
N SER A 447 35.67 3.77 28.09
CA SER A 447 36.33 2.57 28.64
C SER A 447 35.98 1.29 27.91
N SER A 448 34.96 1.31 27.06
CA SER A 448 34.58 0.11 26.30
C SER A 448 33.99 0.48 24.94
N TRP A 449 34.21 -0.42 24.02
CA TRP A 449 33.73 -0.35 22.62
C TRP A 449 33.26 -1.75 22.22
N ASN A 450 31.94 -1.96 22.16
CA ASN A 450 31.37 -3.29 21.98
C ASN A 450 30.47 -3.32 20.72
N PRO A 451 30.91 -3.96 19.63
CA PRO A 451 30.02 -4.29 18.52
C PRO A 451 28.92 -5.25 19.01
N VAL A 452 27.66 -4.91 18.74
CA VAL A 452 26.50 -5.70 19.15
C VAL A 452 25.40 -5.60 18.10
N ARG A 453 24.56 -6.62 18.01
CA ARG A 453 23.36 -6.57 17.17
C ARG A 453 22.14 -6.26 18.03
N GLN A 454 21.54 -5.09 17.82
CA GLN A 454 20.35 -4.65 18.55
C GLN A 454 19.18 -4.46 17.60
N ARG A 455 18.04 -5.09 17.91
CA ARG A 455 16.81 -4.99 17.10
C ARG A 455 17.03 -5.28 15.61
N GLY A 456 17.92 -6.22 15.30
CA GLY A 456 18.25 -6.61 13.92
C GLY A 456 19.30 -5.73 13.22
N THR A 457 19.79 -4.67 13.87
CA THR A 457 20.76 -3.70 13.35
C THR A 457 22.11 -3.86 14.02
N ASP A 458 23.19 -3.81 13.25
CA ASP A 458 24.56 -3.82 13.77
C ASP A 458 24.89 -2.43 14.34
N THR A 459 25.30 -2.41 15.59
CA THR A 459 25.60 -1.18 16.33
C THR A 459 26.83 -1.35 17.21
N ILE A 460 27.39 -0.24 17.64
CA ILE A 460 28.52 -0.21 18.55
C ILE A 460 28.06 0.49 19.82
N VAL A 461 28.15 -0.23 20.93
CA VAL A 461 27.85 0.32 22.27
C VAL A 461 29.13 0.76 22.95
N ILE A 462 29.25 2.06 23.17
CA ILE A 462 30.38 2.72 23.77
C ILE A 462 30.00 3.14 25.19
N SER A 463 30.81 2.79 26.20
CA SER A 463 30.54 3.16 27.60
C SER A 463 31.68 3.94 28.19
N PHE A 464 31.34 4.93 29.04
CA PHE A 464 32.30 5.70 29.80
C PHE A 464 32.43 5.15 31.23
N PRO A 465 33.61 5.28 31.90
CA PRO A 465 33.81 4.74 33.24
C PRO A 465 32.86 5.38 34.26
N LYS A 466 32.32 4.58 35.16
CA LYS A 466 31.49 5.09 36.27
C LYS A 466 32.29 6.01 37.19
N THR A 467 33.57 5.71 37.38
CA THR A 467 34.50 6.50 38.16
C THR A 467 34.70 7.92 37.63
N THR A 468 34.60 8.10 36.31
CA THR A 468 34.69 9.39 35.61
C THR A 468 33.33 10.09 35.58
N CYS A 469 32.28 9.39 35.19
CA CYS A 469 30.94 10.00 35.03
C CYS A 469 30.27 10.25 36.39
N GLY A 470 30.55 9.45 37.40
CA GLY A 470 29.92 9.57 38.72
C GLY A 470 30.11 10.94 39.39
N PRO A 471 31.36 11.43 39.52
CA PRO A 471 31.65 12.74 40.08
C PRO A 471 31.54 13.90 39.09
N CYS A 472 31.22 13.66 37.81
CA CYS A 472 31.20 14.68 36.79
C CYS A 472 30.15 15.78 37.10
N PRO A 473 30.55 17.09 37.14
CA PRO A 473 29.66 18.19 37.52
C PRO A 473 28.47 18.40 36.56
N VAL A 474 28.61 17.98 35.28
CA VAL A 474 27.58 18.13 34.25
C VAL A 474 26.84 16.79 34.00
N ARG A 475 26.97 15.82 34.87
CA ARG A 475 26.40 14.49 34.71
C ARG A 475 24.89 14.50 34.46
N GLU A 476 24.14 15.31 35.18
CA GLU A 476 22.67 15.39 35.07
C GLU A 476 22.20 15.89 33.72
N GLN A 477 22.99 16.75 33.08
CA GLN A 477 22.73 17.20 31.70
C GLN A 477 23.13 16.12 30.67
N CYS A 478 24.15 15.31 30.98
CA CYS A 478 24.73 14.32 30.07
C CYS A 478 23.97 12.99 30.10
N THR A 479 23.54 12.49 31.29
CA THR A 479 22.90 11.18 31.39
C THR A 479 21.93 11.07 32.56
N THR A 480 20.77 10.47 32.30
CA THR A 480 19.76 10.09 33.28
C THR A 480 19.93 8.64 33.78
N SER A 481 21.00 7.96 33.35
CA SER A 481 21.23 6.53 33.67
C SER A 481 21.35 6.29 35.16
N ARG A 482 20.60 5.30 35.69
CA ARG A 482 20.66 4.83 37.06
C ARG A 482 22.07 4.29 37.45
N THR A 483 22.81 3.78 36.45
CA THR A 483 24.18 3.29 36.61
C THR A 483 25.21 4.42 36.71
N ARG A 484 24.80 5.68 36.65
CA ARG A 484 25.65 6.88 36.73
C ARG A 484 26.81 6.90 35.73
N ARG A 485 26.60 6.31 34.52
CA ARG A 485 27.59 6.36 33.44
C ARG A 485 26.89 6.75 32.13
N ARG A 486 27.62 7.44 31.27
CA ARG A 486 27.17 7.69 29.89
C ARG A 486 27.42 6.45 29.05
N GLN A 487 26.44 6.16 28.20
CA GLN A 487 26.53 5.14 27.17
C GLN A 487 26.04 5.74 25.86
N LEU A 488 26.76 5.49 24.77
CA LEU A 488 26.38 5.86 23.43
C LEU A 488 26.13 4.58 22.62
N THR A 489 25.20 4.66 21.69
CA THR A 489 25.04 3.64 20.66
C THR A 489 25.20 4.32 19.31
N VAL A 490 26.16 3.89 18.51
CA VAL A 490 26.48 4.42 17.18
C VAL A 490 26.42 3.29 16.15
N HIS A 491 26.24 3.66 14.89
CA HIS A 491 26.35 2.70 13.79
C HIS A 491 27.81 2.33 13.49
N PRO A 492 28.09 1.25 12.75
CA PRO A 492 29.39 0.99 12.16
C PRO A 492 29.89 2.19 11.33
N ARG A 493 31.21 2.28 11.13
CA ARG A 493 31.90 3.45 10.51
C ARG A 493 31.19 3.98 9.27
N ASP A 494 30.95 3.11 8.28
CA ASP A 494 30.43 3.53 6.97
C ASP A 494 29.00 4.08 7.08
N VAL A 495 28.16 3.41 7.86
CA VAL A 495 26.77 3.84 8.12
C VAL A 495 26.76 5.13 8.94
N HIS A 496 27.63 5.26 9.94
CA HIS A 496 27.79 6.46 10.76
C HIS A 496 28.23 7.67 9.88
N ALA A 497 29.23 7.47 9.02
CA ALA A 497 29.70 8.51 8.11
C ALA A 497 28.61 8.93 7.11
N ALA A 498 27.89 7.97 6.52
CA ALA A 498 26.77 8.23 5.61
C ALA A 498 25.64 9.00 6.31
N GLN A 499 25.31 8.64 7.57
CA GLN A 499 24.29 9.35 8.36
C GLN A 499 24.69 10.80 8.63
N HIS A 500 25.95 11.05 9.01
CA HIS A 500 26.46 12.39 9.24
C HIS A 500 26.46 13.24 7.97
N ALA A 501 26.94 12.67 6.86
CA ALA A 501 26.93 13.36 5.55
C ALA A 501 25.52 13.72 5.10
N ALA A 502 24.56 12.77 5.21
CA ALA A 502 23.17 13.00 4.84
C ALA A 502 22.52 14.11 5.70
N ARG A 503 22.76 14.12 7.01
CA ARG A 503 22.25 15.18 7.89
C ARG A 503 22.85 16.54 7.60
N ALA A 504 24.14 16.61 7.35
CA ALA A 504 24.80 17.86 6.96
C ALA A 504 24.27 18.40 5.61
N ALA A 505 23.98 17.51 4.67
CA ALA A 505 23.42 17.88 3.38
C ALA A 505 22.02 18.49 3.50
N GLN A 506 21.16 17.99 4.40
CA GLN A 506 19.78 18.45 4.57
C GLN A 506 19.64 19.94 4.89
N ASP A 507 20.64 20.51 5.55
CA ASP A 507 20.65 21.92 5.96
C ASP A 507 21.05 22.85 4.82
N THR A 508 21.46 22.29 3.67
CA THR A 508 21.89 23.08 2.52
C THR A 508 20.75 23.44 1.58
N LYS A 509 20.75 24.66 1.05
CA LYS A 509 19.75 25.13 0.07
C LYS A 509 19.66 24.25 -1.19
N PRO A 510 20.79 23.79 -1.80
CA PRO A 510 20.73 22.88 -2.96
C PRO A 510 20.01 21.59 -2.67
N TRP A 511 20.28 20.96 -1.51
CA TRP A 511 19.60 19.73 -1.14
C TRP A 511 18.08 19.96 -0.92
N GLN A 512 17.70 21.04 -0.26
CA GLN A 512 16.30 21.39 -0.02
C GLN A 512 15.54 21.62 -1.34
N ALA A 513 16.16 22.32 -2.29
CA ALA A 513 15.60 22.51 -3.63
C ALA A 513 15.43 21.18 -4.38
N THR A 514 16.41 20.29 -4.28
CA THR A 514 16.32 18.95 -4.87
C THR A 514 15.23 18.12 -4.19
N TYR A 515 15.17 18.13 -2.86
CA TYR A 515 14.16 17.37 -2.11
C TYR A 515 12.74 17.87 -2.35
N ALA A 516 12.53 19.15 -2.66
CA ALA A 516 11.22 19.70 -2.98
C ALA A 516 10.52 18.96 -4.14
N LEU A 517 11.27 18.32 -5.03
CA LEU A 517 10.72 17.49 -6.11
C LEU A 517 9.87 16.32 -5.59
N ARG A 518 10.10 15.87 -4.35
CA ARG A 518 9.28 14.83 -3.72
C ARG A 518 7.82 15.23 -3.62
N ALA A 519 7.51 16.50 -3.39
CA ALA A 519 6.13 16.96 -3.16
C ALA A 519 5.16 16.59 -4.31
N GLY A 520 5.66 16.42 -5.52
CA GLY A 520 4.80 16.06 -6.66
C GLY A 520 4.08 14.70 -6.52
N VAL A 521 4.61 13.73 -5.74
CA VAL A 521 3.91 12.46 -5.52
C VAL A 521 2.64 12.65 -4.67
N GLU A 522 2.56 13.69 -3.85
CA GLU A 522 1.35 14.05 -3.12
C GLU A 522 0.22 14.44 -4.09
N GLY A 523 0.57 15.15 -5.18
CA GLY A 523 -0.35 15.44 -6.30
C GLY A 523 -0.85 14.17 -6.97
N THR A 524 0.02 13.18 -7.15
CA THR A 524 -0.36 11.86 -7.68
C THR A 524 -1.33 11.13 -6.77
N ILE A 525 -1.06 11.09 -5.46
CA ILE A 525 -1.99 10.50 -4.48
C ILE A 525 -3.32 11.27 -4.50
N HIS A 526 -3.30 12.59 -4.55
CA HIS A 526 -4.51 13.40 -4.63
C HIS A 526 -5.33 13.08 -5.89
N GLN A 527 -4.68 12.99 -7.06
CA GLN A 527 -5.33 12.58 -8.31
C GLN A 527 -5.91 11.17 -8.20
N ALA A 528 -5.17 10.22 -7.63
CA ALA A 528 -5.60 8.84 -7.45
C ALA A 528 -6.83 8.72 -6.52
N VAL A 529 -6.89 9.54 -5.47
CA VAL A 529 -8.07 9.66 -4.59
C VAL A 529 -9.25 10.25 -5.35
N ALA A 530 -9.04 11.35 -6.08
CA ALA A 530 -10.12 12.05 -6.76
C ALA A 530 -10.73 11.28 -7.95
N VAL A 531 -9.91 10.49 -8.66
CA VAL A 531 -10.32 9.77 -9.88
C VAL A 531 -10.72 8.33 -9.57
N CYS A 532 -9.86 7.59 -8.88
CA CYS A 532 -10.02 6.14 -8.68
C CYS A 532 -10.50 5.76 -7.28
N ASP A 533 -10.64 6.73 -6.37
CA ASP A 533 -11.02 6.52 -4.97
C ASP A 533 -10.11 5.49 -4.26
N ILE A 534 -8.78 5.58 -4.46
CA ILE A 534 -7.83 4.58 -3.99
C ILE A 534 -7.80 4.41 -2.46
N ARG A 535 -8.36 5.36 -1.69
CA ARG A 535 -8.44 5.28 -0.23
C ARG A 535 -9.55 4.38 0.28
N HIS A 536 -10.42 3.88 -0.59
CA HIS A 536 -11.46 2.93 -0.25
C HIS A 536 -11.25 1.61 -1.00
N ALA A 537 -11.09 0.53 -0.24
CA ALA A 537 -11.02 -0.80 -0.83
C ALA A 537 -12.40 -1.19 -1.39
N ARG A 538 -12.45 -1.65 -2.64
CA ARG A 538 -13.64 -2.21 -3.27
C ARG A 538 -13.81 -3.71 -2.97
N TYR A 539 -12.71 -4.36 -2.61
CA TYR A 539 -12.61 -5.80 -2.45
C TYR A 539 -12.10 -6.16 -1.05
N ARG A 540 -12.27 -7.42 -0.67
CA ARG A 540 -11.78 -7.98 0.59
C ARG A 540 -10.53 -8.81 0.35
N GLY A 541 -9.58 -8.74 1.27
CA GLY A 541 -8.29 -9.44 1.21
C GLY A 541 -7.20 -8.63 0.52
N LEU A 542 -6.00 -8.69 1.08
CA LEU A 542 -4.84 -7.89 0.67
C LEU A 542 -4.54 -8.01 -0.83
N ARG A 543 -4.54 -9.22 -1.38
CA ARG A 543 -4.22 -9.46 -2.80
C ARG A 543 -5.24 -8.84 -3.75
N LYS A 544 -6.55 -8.87 -3.42
CA LYS A 544 -7.58 -8.24 -4.25
C LYS A 544 -7.54 -6.73 -4.15
N VAL A 545 -7.22 -6.20 -2.97
CA VAL A 545 -7.02 -4.75 -2.78
C VAL A 545 -5.77 -4.30 -3.55
N HIS A 546 -4.69 -5.08 -3.50
CA HIS A 546 -3.49 -4.80 -4.29
C HIS A 546 -3.80 -4.77 -5.80
N LEU A 547 -4.52 -5.77 -6.31
CA LEU A 547 -4.97 -5.78 -7.71
C LEU A 547 -5.79 -4.54 -8.08
N GLN A 548 -6.68 -4.07 -7.19
CA GLN A 548 -7.41 -2.80 -7.38
C GLN A 548 -6.45 -1.63 -7.55
N GLN A 549 -5.42 -1.53 -6.70
CA GLN A 549 -4.46 -0.44 -6.74
C GLN A 549 -3.61 -0.48 -8.00
N VAL A 550 -3.25 -1.66 -8.48
CA VAL A 550 -2.54 -1.86 -9.75
C VAL A 550 -3.38 -1.37 -10.93
N PHE A 551 -4.65 -1.77 -11.04
CA PHE A 551 -5.55 -1.28 -12.08
C PHE A 551 -5.77 0.23 -12.00
N SER A 552 -5.84 0.78 -10.79
CA SER A 552 -5.96 2.23 -10.59
C SER A 552 -4.71 2.98 -11.06
N ALA A 553 -3.53 2.44 -10.82
CA ALA A 553 -2.27 3.02 -11.30
C ALA A 553 -2.17 3.01 -12.83
N VAL A 554 -2.58 1.91 -13.47
CA VAL A 554 -2.66 1.81 -14.94
C VAL A 554 -3.66 2.83 -15.49
N ALA A 555 -4.83 2.97 -14.88
CA ALA A 555 -5.84 3.95 -15.26
C ALA A 555 -5.30 5.39 -15.19
N LEU A 556 -4.60 5.73 -14.10
CA LEU A 556 -3.98 7.04 -13.93
C LEU A 556 -2.89 7.31 -14.97
N ASN A 557 -2.05 6.33 -15.27
CA ASN A 557 -1.03 6.45 -16.32
C ASN A 557 -1.68 6.72 -17.68
N LEU A 558 -2.75 6.00 -18.03
CA LEU A 558 -3.46 6.19 -19.29
C LEU A 558 -4.19 7.55 -19.36
N ILE A 559 -4.74 8.04 -18.25
CA ILE A 559 -5.33 9.39 -18.16
C ILE A 559 -4.24 10.46 -18.38
N ARG A 560 -3.06 10.30 -17.80
CA ARG A 560 -1.94 11.22 -17.98
C ARG A 560 -1.40 11.19 -19.41
N LEU A 561 -1.29 10.00 -20.00
CA LEU A 561 -0.93 9.84 -21.40
C LEU A 561 -1.97 10.45 -22.33
N HIS A 562 -3.25 10.30 -22.01
CA HIS A 562 -4.32 10.94 -22.78
C HIS A 562 -4.23 12.48 -22.77
N ALA A 563 -3.92 13.06 -21.62
CA ALA A 563 -3.67 14.50 -21.53
C ALA A 563 -2.43 14.90 -22.35
N TYR A 564 -1.35 14.12 -22.26
CA TYR A 564 -0.12 14.30 -23.04
C TYR A 564 -0.37 14.22 -24.56
N TRP A 565 -1.08 13.20 -25.06
CA TRP A 565 -1.41 13.06 -26.49
C TRP A 565 -2.32 14.18 -27.04
N ASN A 566 -3.02 14.88 -26.15
CA ASN A 566 -3.91 15.98 -26.50
C ASN A 566 -3.31 17.38 -26.21
N ASP A 567 -2.00 17.46 -25.93
CA ASP A 567 -1.29 18.69 -25.58
C ASP A 567 -2.00 19.49 -24.46
N GLN A 568 -2.58 18.76 -23.48
CA GLN A 568 -3.24 19.38 -22.33
C GLN A 568 -2.25 19.58 -21.20
N PRO A 569 -2.18 20.78 -20.60
CA PRO A 569 -1.31 21.00 -19.46
C PRO A 569 -1.73 20.11 -18.28
N MET A 570 -0.79 19.32 -17.78
CA MET A 570 -1.03 18.38 -16.68
C MET A 570 -1.07 19.05 -15.30
N ASP A 571 -0.52 20.25 -15.19
CA ASP A 571 -0.42 21.04 -13.94
C ASP A 571 -1.66 21.88 -13.60
N ARG A 572 -2.78 21.65 -14.22
CA ARG A 572 -4.00 22.28 -13.75
C ARG A 572 -4.45 21.62 -12.45
N ALA A 573 -3.84 22.05 -11.32
CA ALA A 573 -4.55 21.99 -10.06
C ALA A 573 -5.98 22.51 -10.31
N ARG A 574 -7.00 21.70 -10.01
CA ARG A 574 -8.39 22.14 -10.01
C ARG A 574 -8.53 23.23 -8.93
N THR A 575 -8.16 24.45 -9.27
CA THR A 575 -8.44 25.59 -8.43
C THR A 575 -9.96 25.72 -8.34
N SER A 576 -10.48 25.71 -7.13
CA SER A 576 -11.90 25.96 -6.89
C SER A 576 -12.29 27.33 -7.47
N HIS A 577 -13.55 27.51 -7.80
CA HIS A 577 -14.02 28.82 -8.28
C HIS A 577 -13.69 29.95 -7.27
N LEU A 578 -13.74 29.64 -5.98
CA LEU A 578 -13.37 30.57 -4.91
C LEU A 578 -11.87 30.90 -4.94
N ALA A 579 -10.99 29.90 -5.07
CA ALA A 579 -9.55 30.15 -5.17
C ALA A 579 -9.15 30.92 -6.45
N ARG A 580 -9.92 30.79 -7.55
CA ARG A 580 -9.72 31.62 -8.75
C ARG A 580 -10.06 33.10 -8.51
N LEU A 581 -11.07 33.37 -7.67
CA LEU A 581 -11.41 34.76 -7.31
C LEU A 581 -10.31 35.38 -6.43
N GLU A 582 -9.71 34.61 -5.52
CA GLU A 582 -8.59 35.05 -4.69
C GLU A 582 -7.36 35.38 -5.57
N LEU A 583 -7.00 34.50 -6.51
CA LEU A 583 -5.92 34.75 -7.47
C LEU A 583 -6.20 35.97 -8.37
N ALA A 584 -7.45 36.18 -8.79
CA ALA A 584 -7.84 37.34 -9.61
C ALA A 584 -7.84 38.66 -8.82
N SER A 585 -8.00 38.62 -7.50
CA SER A 585 -7.94 39.79 -6.64
C SER A 585 -6.51 40.14 -6.20
N ALA A 586 -5.55 39.23 -6.34
CA ALA A 586 -4.14 39.39 -6.03
C ALA A 586 -3.28 39.84 -7.24
N ALA A 587 -3.85 39.82 -8.44
CA ALA A 587 -3.25 40.30 -9.70
C ALA A 587 -3.74 41.71 -10.05
#